data_61a00f1b2f1f3082f140e3148c75c470
#
_entry.id   61a00f1b2f1f3082f140e3148c75c470
#
_cell.length_a   1.000
_cell.length_b   1.000
_cell.length_c   1.000
_cell.angle_alpha   90.00
_cell.angle_beta   90.00
_cell.angle_gamma   90.00
#
_symmetry.space_group_name_H-M   'P 1'
#
loop_
_entity.id
_entity.type
_entity.pdbx_description
1 polymer ?
#
loop_
_entity_poly.entity_id
_entity_poly.type
_entity_poly.pdbx_seq_one_letter_code
_entity_poly.pdbx_strand_id
1 'polypeptide(L)'
;MGAHTRVMLLDLLVERSQFGHGGNQEMIRPLAEAGSVEVLLLTPQMQSQEVGDRTQVEGEIVLTDDDVPYWDDEYSFWQECNVDISGNPVHFRRIAMPLHGDDKMTSEWFSNFDVDAVYCSGSRRNVSIWEDWMDGGASLLRVSARSGTPTLGICFGHQLLCKALGAKVTREDTLFNGVSDLELTNEGKDDSLFGSRGSGAGDAPVVLFTHRDHVVTVPDCCSLLGHTDHNLVTAVRVLAEDGACLPAWGVQFHPEAAKARIERAFEWGHISQEELDSFQREHDGAGILSSFASTVLNACFVRTFGADA
;
A
#
# COMPACT_ATOMS: atom_id res chain seq x y z
N MET A 1 12.72 -24.61 -9.16
CA MET A 1 11.48 -24.34 -8.41
C MET A 1 11.42 -22.83 -8.26
N GLY A 2 10.32 -22.18 -8.65
CA GLY A 2 10.13 -20.75 -8.41
C GLY A 2 10.08 -20.45 -6.91
N ALA A 3 10.34 -19.20 -6.54
CA ALA A 3 10.19 -18.77 -5.14
C ALA A 3 8.71 -18.92 -4.71
N HIS A 4 8.48 -19.20 -3.45
CA HIS A 4 7.16 -19.09 -2.83
C HIS A 4 7.21 -17.94 -1.84
N THR A 5 6.35 -16.95 -2.02
CA THR A 5 6.35 -15.75 -1.20
C THR A 5 4.99 -15.63 -0.50
N ARG A 6 4.99 -15.32 0.79
CA ARG A 6 3.77 -15.04 1.56
C ARG A 6 3.73 -13.58 1.96
N VAL A 7 2.67 -12.87 1.62
CA VAL A 7 2.51 -11.46 1.95
C VAL A 7 1.23 -11.20 2.73
N MET A 8 1.25 -10.20 3.60
CA MET A 8 0.04 -9.58 4.14
C MET A 8 -0.29 -8.34 3.35
N LEU A 9 -1.57 -8.14 3.03
CA LEU A 9 -2.05 -6.98 2.32
C LEU A 9 -3.28 -6.40 3.04
N LEU A 10 -3.13 -5.19 3.60
CA LEU A 10 -4.27 -4.41 4.06
C LEU A 10 -5.01 -3.91 2.81
N ASP A 11 -6.11 -4.58 2.49
CA ASP A 11 -7.00 -4.24 1.37
C ASP A 11 -8.04 -3.23 1.84
N LEU A 12 -7.73 -1.95 1.62
CA LEU A 12 -8.55 -0.83 2.06
C LEU A 12 -9.38 -0.20 0.93
N LEU A 13 -9.40 -0.83 -0.25
CA LEU A 13 -10.29 -0.52 -1.37
C LEU A 13 -11.40 -1.56 -1.55
N VAL A 14 -11.67 -2.32 -0.54
CA VAL A 14 -12.69 -3.39 -0.56
C VAL A 14 -14.08 -2.87 -0.91
N GLU A 15 -14.42 -1.62 -0.60
CA GLU A 15 -15.67 -0.98 -0.99
C GLU A 15 -15.83 -0.82 -2.52
N ARG A 16 -14.75 -0.95 -3.28
CA ARG A 16 -14.75 -1.06 -4.74
C ARG A 16 -14.16 -2.40 -5.16
N SER A 17 -14.81 -3.47 -4.78
CA SER A 17 -14.31 -4.84 -4.76
C SER A 17 -13.49 -5.24 -5.99
N GLN A 18 -14.05 -5.19 -7.18
CA GLN A 18 -13.33 -5.58 -8.41
C GLN A 18 -12.19 -4.62 -8.75
N PHE A 19 -12.39 -3.32 -8.54
CA PHE A 19 -11.36 -2.32 -8.76
C PHE A 19 -10.22 -2.46 -7.75
N GLY A 20 -10.54 -2.64 -6.46
CA GLY A 20 -9.57 -2.88 -5.39
C GLY A 20 -8.75 -4.14 -5.64
N HIS A 21 -9.43 -5.24 -6.00
CA HIS A 21 -8.76 -6.51 -6.33
C HIS A 21 -7.79 -6.37 -7.51
N GLY A 22 -8.17 -5.65 -8.55
CA GLY A 22 -7.24 -5.33 -9.64
C GLY A 22 -5.99 -4.59 -9.15
N GLY A 23 -6.12 -3.66 -8.18
CA GLY A 23 -5.00 -3.00 -7.53
C GLY A 23 -4.12 -3.94 -6.73
N ASN A 24 -4.74 -4.81 -5.96
CA ASN A 24 -4.03 -5.84 -5.21
C ASN A 24 -3.20 -6.73 -6.14
N GLN A 25 -3.76 -7.14 -7.28
CA GLN A 25 -3.03 -7.92 -8.29
C GLN A 25 -1.84 -7.15 -8.87
N GLU A 26 -1.98 -5.85 -9.17
CA GLU A 26 -0.85 -5.05 -9.68
C GLU A 26 0.26 -4.89 -8.63
N MET A 27 -0.07 -4.68 -7.35
CA MET A 27 0.93 -4.64 -6.28
C MET A 27 1.73 -5.95 -6.16
N ILE A 28 1.05 -7.08 -6.35
CA ILE A 28 1.63 -8.43 -6.19
C ILE A 28 2.29 -8.93 -7.48
N ARG A 29 1.97 -8.37 -8.64
CA ARG A 29 2.46 -8.81 -9.96
C ARG A 29 3.98 -9.04 -10.00
N PRO A 30 4.87 -8.13 -9.53
CA PRO A 30 6.31 -8.36 -9.62
C PRO A 30 6.79 -9.55 -8.78
N LEU A 31 6.13 -9.87 -7.66
CA LEU A 31 6.42 -11.07 -6.89
C LEU A 31 5.92 -12.34 -7.62
N ALA A 32 4.72 -12.25 -8.20
CA ALA A 32 4.14 -13.35 -8.97
C ALA A 32 4.93 -13.68 -10.23
N GLU A 33 5.61 -12.72 -10.84
CA GLU A 33 6.54 -12.97 -11.96
C GLU A 33 7.76 -13.80 -11.54
N ALA A 34 8.15 -13.77 -10.27
CA ALA A 34 9.25 -14.56 -9.72
C ALA A 34 8.83 -15.95 -9.22
N GLY A 35 7.54 -16.16 -8.92
CA GLY A 35 7.06 -17.45 -8.42
C GLY A 35 5.63 -17.40 -7.87
N SER A 36 5.26 -18.43 -7.11
CA SER A 36 3.94 -18.47 -6.48
C SER A 36 3.82 -17.52 -5.29
N VAL A 37 2.63 -16.94 -5.09
CA VAL A 37 2.39 -16.02 -3.98
C VAL A 37 1.14 -16.42 -3.20
N GLU A 38 1.25 -16.49 -1.88
CA GLU A 38 0.11 -16.50 -0.96
C GLU A 38 -0.12 -15.10 -0.41
N VAL A 39 -1.32 -14.56 -0.57
CA VAL A 39 -1.72 -13.24 -0.11
C VAL A 39 -2.74 -13.37 1.02
N LEU A 40 -2.34 -12.96 2.22
CA LEU A 40 -3.22 -12.85 3.37
C LEU A 40 -3.89 -11.47 3.34
N LEU A 41 -5.15 -11.41 2.91
CA LEU A 41 -5.92 -10.18 2.85
C LEU A 41 -6.44 -9.80 4.23
N LEU A 42 -6.21 -8.55 4.62
CA LEU A 42 -6.66 -7.94 5.86
C LEU A 42 -7.61 -6.79 5.51
N THR A 43 -8.84 -6.86 5.99
CA THR A 43 -9.87 -5.84 5.72
C THR A 43 -10.47 -5.33 7.02
N PRO A 44 -9.68 -4.57 7.82
CA PRO A 44 -10.08 -4.17 9.17
C PRO A 44 -11.37 -3.33 9.21
N GLN A 45 -11.60 -2.48 8.19
CA GLN A 45 -12.83 -1.70 8.09
C GLN A 45 -14.09 -2.59 7.96
N MET A 46 -14.01 -3.69 7.20
CA MET A 46 -15.11 -4.64 7.07
C MET A 46 -15.27 -5.48 8.32
N GLN A 47 -14.17 -5.95 8.89
CA GLN A 47 -14.17 -6.69 10.15
C GLN A 47 -14.78 -5.87 11.29
N SER A 48 -14.53 -4.57 11.35
CA SER A 48 -15.15 -3.65 12.31
C SER A 48 -16.66 -3.51 12.09
N GLN A 49 -17.12 -3.51 10.85
CA GLN A 49 -18.55 -3.38 10.49
C GLN A 49 -19.36 -4.65 10.74
N GLU A 50 -18.74 -5.81 10.75
CA GLU A 50 -19.43 -7.07 11.14
C GLU A 50 -19.94 -7.03 12.58
N VAL A 51 -19.36 -6.16 13.42
CA VAL A 51 -19.71 -6.00 14.84
C VAL A 51 -20.65 -4.81 15.08
N GLY A 52 -20.82 -3.91 14.10
CA GLY A 52 -21.59 -2.67 14.23
C GLY A 52 -22.59 -2.43 13.09
N ASP A 53 -23.29 -1.30 13.17
CA ASP A 53 -24.21 -0.87 12.12
C ASP A 53 -23.41 -0.44 10.86
N ARG A 54 -23.59 -1.17 9.78
CA ARG A 54 -22.89 -0.99 8.50
C ARG A 54 -23.18 0.35 7.81
N THR A 55 -24.21 1.06 8.24
CA THR A 55 -24.67 2.31 7.61
C THR A 55 -23.96 3.56 8.14
N GLN A 56 -23.24 3.47 9.23
CA GLN A 56 -22.58 4.64 9.85
C GLN A 56 -21.09 4.66 9.57
N VAL A 57 -20.74 5.19 8.44
CA VAL A 57 -19.38 5.60 8.15
C VAL A 57 -19.30 7.10 8.31
N GLU A 58 -18.70 7.55 9.41
CA GLU A 58 -18.38 8.97 9.58
C GLU A 58 -17.31 9.38 8.58
N GLY A 59 -17.63 10.34 7.74
CA GLY A 59 -16.74 10.90 6.74
C GLY A 59 -17.51 11.49 5.58
N GLU A 60 -16.83 12.22 4.69
CA GLU A 60 -17.49 12.81 3.51
C GLU A 60 -18.02 11.77 2.51
N ILE A 61 -17.59 10.54 2.62
CA ILE A 61 -18.08 9.46 1.78
C ILE A 61 -19.11 8.70 2.60
N VAL A 62 -20.36 9.09 2.45
CA VAL A 62 -21.46 8.22 2.83
C VAL A 62 -21.42 7.03 1.87
N LEU A 63 -20.96 5.89 2.38
CA LEU A 63 -21.07 4.65 1.63
C LEU A 63 -22.53 4.23 1.68
N THR A 64 -23.14 4.12 0.52
CA THR A 64 -24.45 3.49 0.38
C THR A 64 -24.28 1.96 0.49
N ASP A 65 -25.36 1.23 0.75
CA ASP A 65 -25.32 -0.25 0.76
C ASP A 65 -24.79 -0.82 -0.57
N ASP A 66 -24.94 -0.10 -1.68
CA ASP A 66 -24.42 -0.45 -3.00
C ASP A 66 -22.89 -0.26 -3.13
N ASP A 67 -22.30 0.56 -2.26
CA ASP A 67 -20.86 0.85 -2.28
C ASP A 67 -20.02 -0.06 -1.37
N VAL A 68 -20.66 -0.71 -0.39
CA VAL A 68 -19.99 -1.57 0.59
C VAL A 68 -20.26 -3.03 0.23
N PRO A 69 -19.24 -3.79 -0.20
CA PRO A 69 -19.42 -5.21 -0.42
C PRO A 69 -19.67 -5.91 0.91
N TYR A 70 -20.78 -6.63 0.99
CA TYR A 70 -21.04 -7.54 2.09
C TYR A 70 -20.19 -8.81 1.89
N TRP A 71 -19.82 -9.45 2.99
CA TRP A 71 -19.15 -10.76 2.97
C TRP A 71 -20.12 -11.91 2.73
N ASP A 72 -21.18 -11.65 2.00
CA ASP A 72 -22.16 -12.61 1.57
C ASP A 72 -21.81 -13.27 0.23
N ASP A 73 -22.77 -13.97 -0.36
CA ASP A 73 -22.56 -14.80 -1.54
C ASP A 73 -21.99 -14.06 -2.76
N GLU A 74 -22.26 -12.77 -2.92
CA GLU A 74 -21.78 -11.99 -4.06
C GLU A 74 -20.28 -11.69 -3.97
N TYR A 75 -19.76 -11.52 -2.75
CA TYR A 75 -18.35 -11.24 -2.49
C TYR A 75 -17.60 -12.39 -1.83
N SER A 76 -18.15 -13.58 -1.84
CA SER A 76 -17.53 -14.78 -1.26
C SER A 76 -16.15 -15.09 -1.86
N PHE A 77 -15.90 -14.71 -3.12
CA PHE A 77 -14.58 -14.83 -3.75
C PHE A 77 -13.49 -14.00 -3.04
N TRP A 78 -13.85 -12.99 -2.26
CA TRP A 78 -12.91 -12.22 -1.45
C TRP A 78 -12.45 -12.95 -0.20
N GLN A 79 -13.14 -13.99 0.21
CA GLN A 79 -12.68 -14.82 1.32
C GLN A 79 -11.52 -15.69 0.88
N GLU A 80 -11.60 -16.24 -0.34
CA GLU A 80 -10.55 -17.06 -0.94
C GLU A 80 -10.70 -17.06 -2.45
N CYS A 81 -9.64 -16.71 -3.17
CA CYS A 81 -9.61 -16.86 -4.62
C CYS A 81 -8.22 -17.20 -5.14
N ASN A 82 -8.19 -17.89 -6.26
CA ASN A 82 -6.96 -18.23 -6.98
C ASN A 82 -6.96 -17.51 -8.32
N VAL A 83 -5.87 -16.86 -8.64
CA VAL A 83 -5.64 -16.24 -9.95
C VAL A 83 -4.29 -16.68 -10.49
N ASP A 84 -4.13 -16.63 -11.82
CA ASP A 84 -2.85 -16.78 -12.47
C ASP A 84 -2.33 -15.39 -12.84
N ILE A 85 -1.11 -15.07 -12.43
CA ILE A 85 -0.43 -13.85 -12.83
C ILE A 85 0.89 -14.25 -13.48
N SER A 86 1.05 -13.94 -14.75
CA SER A 86 2.26 -14.21 -15.53
C SER A 86 2.67 -15.70 -15.53
N GLY A 87 1.70 -16.61 -15.46
CA GLY A 87 1.92 -18.07 -15.48
C GLY A 87 2.24 -18.66 -14.09
N ASN A 88 2.12 -17.88 -13.02
CA ASN A 88 2.33 -18.34 -11.66
C ASN A 88 1.05 -18.22 -10.82
N PRO A 89 0.75 -19.19 -9.94
CA PRO A 89 -0.43 -19.16 -9.12
C PRO A 89 -0.28 -18.12 -8.00
N VAL A 90 -1.32 -17.33 -7.82
CA VAL A 90 -1.48 -16.41 -6.69
C VAL A 90 -2.75 -16.79 -5.93
N HIS A 91 -2.60 -17.12 -4.67
CA HIS A 91 -3.69 -17.48 -3.78
C HIS A 91 -3.99 -16.34 -2.82
N PHE A 92 -5.16 -15.74 -2.93
CA PHE A 92 -5.66 -14.73 -2.00
C PHE A 92 -6.55 -15.40 -0.97
N ARG A 93 -6.31 -15.11 0.31
CA ARG A 93 -7.09 -15.61 1.43
C ARG A 93 -7.29 -14.52 2.46
N ARG A 94 -8.54 -14.23 2.80
CA ARG A 94 -8.86 -13.28 3.86
C ARG A 94 -8.62 -13.89 5.24
N ILE A 95 -8.03 -13.10 6.14
CA ILE A 95 -7.88 -13.44 7.56
C ILE A 95 -8.29 -12.25 8.43
N ALA A 96 -8.72 -12.55 9.66
CA ALA A 96 -8.97 -11.54 10.68
C ALA A 96 -7.66 -11.03 11.27
N MET A 97 -7.62 -9.74 11.66
CA MET A 97 -6.50 -9.11 12.34
C MET A 97 -6.94 -8.45 13.65
N PRO A 98 -6.01 -8.19 14.60
CA PRO A 98 -6.29 -7.36 15.76
C PRO A 98 -6.71 -5.95 15.35
N LEU A 99 -7.82 -5.42 15.89
CA LEU A 99 -8.30 -4.05 15.60
C LEU A 99 -7.83 -3.00 16.62
N HIS A 100 -7.14 -3.43 17.67
CA HIS A 100 -6.60 -2.52 18.71
C HIS A 100 -5.20 -2.02 18.38
N GLY A 101 -4.82 -0.88 18.96
CA GLY A 101 -3.50 -0.24 18.78
C GLY A 101 -2.37 -0.79 19.66
N ASP A 102 -2.50 -1.97 20.27
CA ASP A 102 -1.48 -2.58 21.13
C ASP A 102 -0.42 -3.31 20.29
N ASP A 103 0.76 -2.71 20.18
CA ASP A 103 1.86 -3.25 19.37
C ASP A 103 2.36 -4.60 19.86
N LYS A 104 2.29 -4.87 21.18
CA LYS A 104 2.74 -6.16 21.72
C LYS A 104 1.80 -7.29 21.26
N MET A 105 0.50 -7.11 21.41
CA MET A 105 -0.49 -8.09 20.96
C MET A 105 -0.46 -8.25 19.44
N THR A 106 -0.29 -7.15 18.71
CA THR A 106 -0.14 -7.19 17.24
C THR A 106 1.12 -7.94 16.83
N SER A 107 2.24 -7.73 17.53
CA SER A 107 3.49 -8.44 17.27
C SER A 107 3.37 -9.95 17.56
N GLU A 108 2.74 -10.33 18.68
CA GLU A 108 2.46 -11.73 19.01
C GLU A 108 1.56 -12.39 17.94
N TRP A 109 0.51 -11.70 17.49
CA TRP A 109 -0.35 -12.18 16.41
C TRP A 109 0.41 -12.28 15.07
N PHE A 110 1.16 -11.25 14.69
CA PHE A 110 1.93 -11.19 13.43
C PHE A 110 2.97 -12.30 13.34
N SER A 111 3.63 -12.63 14.45
CA SER A 111 4.64 -13.70 14.51
C SER A 111 4.11 -15.12 14.23
N ASN A 112 2.78 -15.32 14.27
CA ASN A 112 2.19 -16.61 13.89
C ASN A 112 2.17 -16.84 12.37
N PHE A 113 2.48 -15.81 11.58
CA PHE A 113 2.52 -15.89 10.13
C PHE A 113 3.97 -15.70 9.66
N ASP A 114 4.46 -16.61 8.88
CA ASP A 114 5.79 -16.46 8.25
C ASP A 114 5.66 -15.56 7.01
N VAL A 115 5.66 -14.24 7.25
CA VAL A 115 5.35 -13.21 6.25
C VAL A 115 6.63 -12.63 5.69
N ASP A 116 6.71 -12.55 4.36
CA ASP A 116 7.84 -12.01 3.61
C ASP A 116 7.72 -10.52 3.35
N ALA A 117 6.48 -10.00 3.28
CA ALA A 117 6.23 -8.57 3.09
C ALA A 117 4.84 -8.16 3.57
N VAL A 118 4.69 -6.86 3.87
CA VAL A 118 3.42 -6.21 4.19
C VAL A 118 3.16 -5.10 3.20
N TYR A 119 1.96 -5.10 2.60
CA TYR A 119 1.44 -4.00 1.79
C TYR A 119 0.26 -3.34 2.50
N CYS A 120 0.11 -2.05 2.34
CA CYS A 120 -1.11 -1.33 2.72
C CYS A 120 -1.56 -0.49 1.52
N SER A 121 -2.73 -0.81 0.99
CA SER A 121 -3.29 -0.17 -0.20
C SER A 121 -3.75 1.27 0.07
N GLY A 122 -4.10 1.98 -0.98
CA GLY A 122 -4.95 3.16 -0.90
C GLY A 122 -6.34 2.84 -0.35
N SER A 123 -7.09 3.88 0.01
CA SER A 123 -8.47 3.77 0.52
C SER A 123 -9.32 4.95 0.04
N ARG A 124 -10.64 4.78 0.05
CA ARG A 124 -11.60 5.89 -0.04
C ARG A 124 -11.75 6.64 1.29
N ARG A 125 -11.27 6.06 2.39
CA ARG A 125 -11.28 6.66 3.73
C ARG A 125 -10.17 7.69 3.87
N ASN A 126 -10.26 8.48 4.93
CA ASN A 126 -9.34 9.57 5.22
C ASN A 126 -8.67 9.35 6.57
N VAL A 127 -7.34 9.35 6.62
CA VAL A 127 -6.60 9.19 7.87
C VAL A 127 -6.80 10.39 8.81
N SER A 128 -7.13 11.56 8.27
CA SER A 128 -7.50 12.75 9.04
C SER A 128 -8.83 12.60 9.78
N ILE A 129 -9.69 11.68 9.34
CA ILE A 129 -10.96 11.30 9.98
C ILE A 129 -10.76 9.89 10.54
N TRP A 130 -10.33 9.80 11.80
CA TRP A 130 -9.92 8.54 12.41
C TRP A 130 -11.11 7.64 12.73
N GLU A 131 -11.01 6.39 12.32
CA GLU A 131 -11.95 5.32 12.64
C GLU A 131 -11.25 4.26 13.51
N ASP A 132 -11.97 3.60 14.42
CA ASP A 132 -11.40 2.68 15.41
C ASP A 132 -10.57 1.54 14.79
N TRP A 133 -10.98 1.02 13.63
CA TRP A 133 -10.24 -0.03 12.94
C TRP A 133 -8.83 0.41 12.48
N MET A 134 -8.61 1.72 12.36
CA MET A 134 -7.30 2.26 11.97
C MET A 134 -6.24 2.03 13.05
N ASP A 135 -6.62 1.87 14.31
CA ASP A 135 -5.70 1.55 15.40
C ASP A 135 -4.96 0.22 15.14
N GLY A 136 -5.69 -0.81 14.71
CA GLY A 136 -5.11 -2.10 14.35
C GLY A 136 -4.21 -2.00 13.12
N GLY A 137 -4.66 -1.31 12.06
CA GLY A 137 -3.87 -1.07 10.86
C GLY A 137 -2.57 -0.32 11.13
N ALA A 138 -2.64 0.74 11.95
CA ALA A 138 -1.49 1.53 12.38
C ALA A 138 -0.49 0.70 13.20
N SER A 139 -0.99 -0.12 14.14
CA SER A 139 -0.17 -1.04 14.92
C SER A 139 0.54 -2.06 14.03
N LEU A 140 -0.17 -2.68 13.09
CA LEU A 140 0.44 -3.64 12.16
C LEU A 140 1.56 -3.01 11.32
N LEU A 141 1.32 -1.82 10.74
CA LEU A 141 2.34 -1.13 9.94
C LEU A 141 3.56 -0.74 10.77
N ARG A 142 3.35 -0.29 12.01
CA ARG A 142 4.44 0.03 12.93
C ARG A 142 5.24 -1.20 13.35
N VAL A 143 4.56 -2.29 13.67
CA VAL A 143 5.18 -3.57 14.05
C VAL A 143 5.95 -4.16 12.88
N SER A 144 5.36 -4.27 11.69
CA SER A 144 6.02 -4.83 10.51
C SER A 144 7.24 -4.01 10.09
N ALA A 145 7.14 -2.67 10.06
CA ALA A 145 8.25 -1.80 9.72
C ALA A 145 9.42 -1.97 10.71
N ARG A 146 9.13 -1.96 12.02
CA ARG A 146 10.16 -2.08 13.08
C ARG A 146 10.78 -3.48 13.19
N SER A 147 10.06 -4.52 12.82
CA SER A 147 10.60 -5.89 12.77
C SER A 147 11.56 -6.11 11.60
N GLY A 148 11.69 -5.16 10.69
CA GLY A 148 12.50 -5.30 9.49
C GLY A 148 11.82 -6.12 8.39
N THR A 149 10.52 -6.40 8.51
CA THR A 149 9.74 -7.00 7.42
C THR A 149 9.55 -5.97 6.31
N PRO A 150 9.87 -6.28 5.04
CA PRO A 150 9.60 -5.40 3.92
C PRO A 150 8.16 -4.89 3.93
N THR A 151 7.98 -3.57 4.02
CA THR A 151 6.68 -2.93 4.21
C THR A 151 6.50 -1.78 3.23
N LEU A 152 5.37 -1.73 2.52
CA LEU A 152 5.02 -0.65 1.58
C LEU A 152 3.63 -0.11 1.87
N GLY A 153 3.55 1.14 2.32
CA GLY A 153 2.30 1.90 2.45
C GLY A 153 2.06 2.79 1.23
N ILE A 154 0.90 2.68 0.60
CA ILE A 154 0.52 3.41 -0.62
C ILE A 154 -0.64 4.36 -0.30
N CYS A 155 -0.51 5.64 -0.63
CA CYS A 155 -1.50 6.69 -0.47
C CYS A 155 -2.05 6.72 0.98
N PHE A 156 -3.24 6.17 1.22
CA PHE A 156 -3.76 6.00 2.58
C PHE A 156 -2.80 5.19 3.47
N GLY A 157 -2.19 4.12 2.95
CA GLY A 157 -1.21 3.31 3.67
C GLY A 157 0.05 4.10 4.06
N HIS A 158 0.50 5.02 3.21
CA HIS A 158 1.57 5.98 3.55
C HIS A 158 1.16 6.90 4.70
N GLN A 159 -0.02 7.48 4.61
CA GLN A 159 -0.56 8.39 5.62
C GLN A 159 -0.73 7.67 6.97
N LEU A 160 -1.28 6.44 6.93
CA LEU A 160 -1.48 5.61 8.13
C LEU A 160 -0.14 5.21 8.77
N LEU A 161 0.85 4.79 7.97
CA LEU A 161 2.20 4.48 8.44
C LEU A 161 2.85 5.71 9.08
N CYS A 162 2.85 6.86 8.39
CA CYS A 162 3.44 8.09 8.92
C CYS A 162 2.75 8.54 10.21
N LYS A 163 1.41 8.48 10.27
CA LYS A 163 0.66 8.82 11.48
C LYS A 163 0.95 7.84 12.63
N ALA A 164 1.06 6.54 12.34
CA ALA A 164 1.48 5.52 13.30
C ALA A 164 2.88 5.79 13.88
N LEU A 165 3.74 6.44 13.11
CA LEU A 165 5.10 6.84 13.51
C LEU A 165 5.18 8.27 14.05
N GLY A 166 4.05 8.92 14.32
CA GLY A 166 3.97 10.22 15.00
C GLY A 166 3.84 11.45 14.09
N ALA A 167 3.71 11.28 12.80
CA ALA A 167 3.48 12.40 11.88
C ALA A 167 2.06 12.97 11.99
N LYS A 168 1.92 14.22 11.54
CA LYS A 168 0.62 14.86 11.36
C LYS A 168 0.13 14.63 9.93
N VAL A 169 -1.12 14.20 9.80
CA VAL A 169 -1.87 14.13 8.54
C VAL A 169 -2.93 15.20 8.52
N THR A 170 -3.05 15.91 7.41
CA THR A 170 -4.01 17.00 7.21
C THR A 170 -4.78 16.74 5.92
N ARG A 171 -6.00 17.27 5.86
CA ARG A 171 -6.88 17.18 4.71
C ARG A 171 -6.90 18.50 3.96
N GLU A 172 -6.88 18.41 2.62
CA GLU A 172 -7.16 19.52 1.73
C GLU A 172 -8.65 19.56 1.34
N ASP A 173 -9.15 20.76 1.06
CA ASP A 173 -10.54 20.96 0.63
C ASP A 173 -10.80 20.34 -0.76
N THR A 174 -9.77 20.32 -1.61
CA THR A 174 -9.86 19.81 -2.98
C THR A 174 -9.14 18.49 -3.14
N LEU A 175 -9.72 17.58 -3.94
CA LEU A 175 -9.06 16.36 -4.37
C LEU A 175 -7.94 16.72 -5.36
N PHE A 176 -6.73 16.26 -5.09
CA PHE A 176 -5.64 16.35 -6.05
C PHE A 176 -5.61 15.09 -6.91
N ASN A 177 -5.80 15.26 -8.22
CA ASN A 177 -5.66 14.22 -9.23
C ASN A 177 -4.64 14.67 -10.27
N GLY A 178 -3.68 13.81 -10.61
CA GLY A 178 -2.72 14.13 -11.65
C GLY A 178 -1.47 13.29 -11.63
N VAL A 179 -0.61 13.55 -12.61
CA VAL A 179 0.69 12.91 -12.77
C VAL A 179 1.77 13.99 -12.71
N SER A 180 2.72 13.83 -11.80
CA SER A 180 3.78 14.80 -11.53
C SER A 180 5.16 14.15 -11.48
N ASP A 181 6.19 14.95 -11.71
CA ASP A 181 7.57 14.56 -11.45
C ASP A 181 7.82 14.55 -9.94
N LEU A 182 8.47 13.51 -9.42
CA LEU A 182 8.86 13.38 -8.03
C LEU A 182 10.28 13.92 -7.84
N GLU A 183 10.43 15.02 -7.11
CA GLU A 183 11.73 15.54 -6.76
C GLU A 183 12.35 14.69 -5.65
N LEU A 184 13.37 13.90 -5.99
CA LEU A 184 14.08 13.07 -5.03
C LEU A 184 15.08 13.89 -4.23
N THR A 185 15.11 13.66 -2.90
CA THR A 185 16.20 14.12 -2.03
C THR A 185 17.50 13.37 -2.37
N ASN A 186 18.61 13.71 -1.71
CA ASN A 186 19.85 12.95 -1.87
C ASN A 186 19.66 11.50 -1.38
N GLU A 187 18.98 11.33 -0.25
CA GLU A 187 18.63 10.02 0.31
C GLU A 187 17.72 9.24 -0.65
N GLY A 188 16.77 9.92 -1.31
CA GLY A 188 15.90 9.30 -2.29
C GLY A 188 16.61 8.85 -3.56
N LYS A 189 17.62 9.57 -4.02
CA LYS A 189 18.43 9.19 -5.19
C LYS A 189 19.26 7.93 -4.95
N ASP A 190 19.68 7.73 -3.70
CA ASP A 190 20.48 6.57 -3.28
C ASP A 190 19.60 5.42 -2.77
N ASP A 191 18.27 5.63 -2.64
CA ASP A 191 17.35 4.64 -2.09
C ASP A 191 17.01 3.54 -3.10
N SER A 192 16.98 2.30 -2.64
CA SER A 192 16.71 1.11 -3.46
C SER A 192 15.33 1.11 -4.10
N LEU A 193 14.35 1.83 -3.54
CA LEU A 193 13.01 1.93 -4.11
C LEU A 193 13.02 2.68 -5.45
N PHE A 194 13.91 3.67 -5.59
CA PHE A 194 14.04 4.52 -6.78
C PHE A 194 15.30 4.23 -7.61
N GLY A 195 16.27 3.51 -7.05
CA GLY A 195 17.63 3.33 -7.59
C GLY A 195 17.77 2.33 -8.75
N SER A 196 16.72 1.66 -9.19
CA SER A 196 16.78 0.74 -10.36
C SER A 196 16.84 1.47 -11.71
N ARG A 197 16.82 2.78 -11.71
CA ARG A 197 17.04 3.60 -12.91
C ARG A 197 18.53 3.70 -13.13
N GLY A 198 19.00 3.05 -14.18
CA GLY A 198 20.40 3.02 -14.54
C GLY A 198 21.02 4.42 -14.44
N SER A 199 22.24 4.49 -13.98
CA SER A 199 23.08 5.66 -13.69
C SER A 199 23.28 6.66 -14.86
N GLY A 200 22.26 6.91 -15.64
CA GLY A 200 22.27 7.78 -16.81
C GLY A 200 20.99 8.56 -17.08
N ALA A 201 19.90 8.28 -16.40
CA ALA A 201 18.65 9.01 -16.60
C ALA A 201 18.53 10.11 -15.53
N GLY A 202 18.82 11.33 -15.90
CA GLY A 202 18.65 12.53 -15.07
C GLY A 202 17.19 12.94 -14.87
N ASP A 203 16.23 12.07 -15.15
CA ASP A 203 14.81 12.38 -15.09
C ASP A 203 14.21 11.93 -13.77
N ALA A 204 13.53 12.86 -13.09
CA ALA A 204 12.76 12.59 -11.89
C ALA A 204 11.72 11.50 -12.14
N PRO A 205 11.44 10.58 -11.18
CA PRO A 205 10.38 9.61 -11.32
C PRO A 205 9.04 10.31 -11.57
N VAL A 206 8.27 9.80 -12.52
CA VAL A 206 6.92 10.27 -12.81
C VAL A 206 5.95 9.44 -11.99
N VAL A 207 5.08 10.08 -11.21
CA VAL A 207 4.17 9.40 -10.28
C VAL A 207 2.75 9.95 -10.35
N LEU A 208 1.76 9.07 -10.11
CA LEU A 208 0.34 9.36 -10.23
C LEU A 208 -0.28 9.55 -8.83
N PHE A 209 -1.04 10.60 -8.67
CA PHE A 209 -1.73 10.95 -7.43
C PHE A 209 -3.25 10.98 -7.60
N THR A 210 -3.94 10.57 -6.54
CA THR A 210 -5.36 10.84 -6.28
C THR A 210 -5.56 10.84 -4.77
N HIS A 211 -5.60 12.02 -4.13
CA HIS A 211 -5.74 12.11 -2.67
C HIS A 211 -6.23 13.50 -2.22
N ARG A 212 -6.78 13.56 -1.01
CA ARG A 212 -7.09 14.80 -0.26
C ARG A 212 -6.23 14.92 0.98
N ASP A 213 -6.09 13.82 1.73
CA ASP A 213 -5.23 13.77 2.89
C ASP A 213 -3.76 13.71 2.46
N HIS A 214 -2.90 14.38 3.22
CA HIS A 214 -1.46 14.31 3.03
C HIS A 214 -0.71 14.42 4.36
N VAL A 215 0.50 13.88 4.39
CA VAL A 215 1.42 14.00 5.52
C VAL A 215 2.11 15.37 5.46
N VAL A 216 2.07 16.11 6.57
CA VAL A 216 2.66 17.46 6.65
C VAL A 216 3.99 17.52 7.38
N THR A 217 4.33 16.47 8.13
CA THR A 217 5.61 16.38 8.85
C THR A 217 6.24 15.01 8.62
N VAL A 218 7.53 14.98 8.34
CA VAL A 218 8.27 13.71 8.30
C VAL A 218 8.37 13.18 9.73
N PRO A 219 8.02 11.90 10.02
CA PRO A 219 8.25 11.31 11.33
C PRO A 219 9.74 11.35 11.71
N ASP A 220 10.07 11.56 12.98
CA ASP A 220 11.47 11.64 13.46
C ASP A 220 12.29 10.37 13.14
N CYS A 221 11.62 9.20 13.04
CA CYS A 221 12.23 7.93 12.67
C CYS A 221 12.13 7.63 11.18
N CYS A 222 11.99 8.64 10.31
CA CYS A 222 11.94 8.47 8.87
C CYS A 222 12.89 9.43 8.16
N SER A 223 13.39 8.99 7.01
CA SER A 223 14.07 9.83 6.03
C SER A 223 13.09 10.24 4.94
N LEU A 224 13.10 11.52 4.55
CA LEU A 224 12.37 12.01 3.38
C LEU A 224 13.11 11.57 2.11
N LEU A 225 12.42 10.86 1.23
CA LEU A 225 13.01 10.41 -0.04
C LEU A 225 12.61 11.30 -1.22
N GLY A 226 11.43 11.92 -1.17
CA GLY A 226 10.96 12.75 -2.26
C GLY A 226 9.74 13.59 -1.91
N HIS A 227 9.58 14.66 -2.67
CA HIS A 227 8.49 15.63 -2.54
C HIS A 227 8.02 16.12 -3.91
N THR A 228 6.91 16.83 -3.92
CA THR A 228 6.40 17.60 -5.07
C THR A 228 5.97 18.97 -4.58
N ASP A 229 5.71 19.90 -5.50
CA ASP A 229 5.24 21.25 -5.14
C ASP A 229 3.94 21.23 -4.31
N HIS A 230 3.06 20.26 -4.56
CA HIS A 230 1.76 20.13 -3.87
C HIS A 230 1.81 19.21 -2.66
N ASN A 231 2.86 18.38 -2.49
CA ASN A 231 3.00 17.44 -1.39
C ASN A 231 4.45 17.33 -0.92
N LEU A 232 4.74 17.92 0.24
CA LEU A 232 6.10 18.01 0.78
C LEU A 232 6.62 16.70 1.36
N VAL A 233 5.76 15.73 1.67
CA VAL A 233 6.13 14.42 2.22
C VAL A 233 5.53 13.34 1.32
N THR A 234 6.09 13.21 0.12
CA THR A 234 5.56 12.29 -0.91
C THR A 234 6.08 10.87 -0.77
N ALA A 235 7.33 10.71 -0.34
CA ALA A 235 7.93 9.41 -0.11
C ALA A 235 8.86 9.45 1.10
N VAL A 236 8.76 8.42 1.96
CA VAL A 236 9.59 8.27 3.16
C VAL A 236 10.12 6.85 3.28
N ARG A 237 11.25 6.71 4.00
CA ARG A 237 11.79 5.44 4.46
C ARG A 237 11.91 5.42 5.97
N VAL A 238 11.50 4.34 6.59
CA VAL A 238 11.60 4.13 8.04
C VAL A 238 13.05 3.83 8.41
N LEU A 239 13.50 4.42 9.52
CA LEU A 239 14.83 4.23 10.10
C LEU A 239 14.73 3.44 11.41
N ALA A 240 15.74 2.62 11.68
CA ALA A 240 15.96 2.02 12.99
C ALA A 240 16.47 3.06 13.99
N GLU A 241 16.53 2.71 15.28
CA GLU A 241 17.00 3.60 16.34
C GLU A 241 18.46 4.07 16.16
N ASP A 242 19.29 3.27 15.51
CA ASP A 242 20.68 3.58 15.16
C ASP A 242 20.82 4.41 13.86
N GLY A 243 19.70 4.75 13.21
CA GLY A 243 19.64 5.47 11.94
C GLY A 243 19.80 4.61 10.70
N ALA A 244 19.94 3.30 10.82
CA ALA A 244 19.99 2.40 9.67
C ALA A 244 18.64 2.35 8.94
N CYS A 245 18.69 2.26 7.61
CA CYS A 245 17.49 2.17 6.78
C CYS A 245 16.80 0.81 6.96
N LEU A 246 15.54 0.81 7.42
CA LEU A 246 14.70 -0.38 7.44
C LEU A 246 14.05 -0.60 6.06
N PRO A 247 13.68 -1.83 5.67
CA PRO A 247 13.02 -2.12 4.40
C PRO A 247 11.52 -1.73 4.44
N ALA A 248 11.22 -0.52 4.87
CA ALA A 248 9.86 -0.04 5.04
C ALA A 248 9.69 1.37 4.47
N TRP A 249 8.73 1.52 3.57
CA TRP A 249 8.48 2.76 2.82
C TRP A 249 7.01 3.17 2.89
N GLY A 250 6.78 4.46 2.80
CA GLY A 250 5.50 5.05 2.51
C GLY A 250 5.58 5.94 1.27
N VAL A 251 4.64 5.78 0.35
CA VAL A 251 4.53 6.60 -0.87
C VAL A 251 3.12 7.15 -1.02
N GLN A 252 2.97 8.47 -1.24
CA GLN A 252 1.66 9.12 -1.35
C GLN A 252 0.99 8.84 -2.71
N PHE A 253 1.74 8.51 -3.71
CA PHE A 253 1.27 8.21 -5.07
C PHE A 253 0.83 6.75 -5.21
N HIS A 254 0.20 6.43 -6.36
CA HIS A 254 -0.34 5.12 -6.67
C HIS A 254 0.51 4.37 -7.69
N PRO A 255 1.55 3.63 -7.29
CA PRO A 255 2.38 2.87 -8.23
C PRO A 255 1.61 1.72 -8.90
N GLU A 256 0.52 1.25 -8.29
CA GLU A 256 -0.36 0.20 -8.80
C GLU A 256 -1.40 0.70 -9.81
N ALA A 257 -1.46 2.01 -10.08
CA ALA A 257 -2.45 2.60 -10.97
C ALA A 257 -2.05 2.45 -12.45
N ALA A 258 -1.88 1.22 -12.92
CA ALA A 258 -1.59 0.94 -14.32
C ALA A 258 -2.65 1.55 -15.26
N LYS A 259 -2.22 2.00 -16.46
CA LYS A 259 -3.08 2.66 -17.44
C LYS A 259 -4.38 1.91 -17.73
N ALA A 260 -4.28 0.58 -17.94
CA ALA A 260 -5.46 -0.26 -18.17
C ALA A 260 -6.47 -0.26 -16.99
N ARG A 261 -6.00 -0.03 -15.75
CA ARG A 261 -6.89 0.11 -14.60
C ARG A 261 -7.59 1.46 -14.59
N ILE A 262 -6.90 2.53 -14.96
CA ILE A 262 -7.48 3.88 -15.05
C ILE A 262 -8.56 3.89 -16.14
N GLU A 263 -8.28 3.32 -17.31
CA GLU A 263 -9.26 3.18 -18.40
C GLU A 263 -10.49 2.37 -17.95
N ARG A 264 -10.27 1.26 -17.23
CA ARG A 264 -11.37 0.45 -16.67
C ARG A 264 -12.17 1.19 -15.60
N ALA A 265 -11.50 2.00 -14.74
CA ALA A 265 -12.19 2.83 -13.76
C ALA A 265 -13.12 3.85 -14.44
N PHE A 266 -12.71 4.39 -15.58
CA PHE A 266 -13.55 5.27 -16.40
C PHE A 266 -14.72 4.50 -17.03
N GLU A 267 -14.47 3.35 -17.65
CA GLU A 267 -15.52 2.49 -18.23
C GLU A 267 -16.59 2.10 -17.20
N TRP A 268 -16.20 1.90 -15.94
CA TRP A 268 -17.11 1.57 -14.84
C TRP A 268 -17.76 2.81 -14.19
N GLY A 269 -17.46 4.03 -14.67
CA GLY A 269 -17.99 5.26 -14.12
C GLY A 269 -17.44 5.63 -12.73
N HIS A 270 -16.28 5.08 -12.36
CA HIS A 270 -15.63 5.37 -11.08
C HIS A 270 -14.86 6.69 -11.10
N ILE A 271 -14.45 7.14 -12.28
CA ILE A 271 -13.78 8.42 -12.52
C ILE A 271 -14.46 9.15 -13.68
N SER A 272 -14.38 10.49 -13.65
CA SER A 272 -14.88 11.37 -14.70
C SER A 272 -13.92 11.44 -15.90
N GLN A 273 -14.38 12.02 -17.03
CA GLN A 273 -13.51 12.30 -18.17
C GLN A 273 -12.37 13.25 -17.80
N GLU A 274 -12.64 14.27 -16.96
CA GLU A 274 -11.62 15.22 -16.49
C GLU A 274 -10.53 14.52 -15.70
N GLU A 275 -10.89 13.58 -14.82
CA GLU A 275 -9.94 12.75 -14.08
C GLU A 275 -9.15 11.84 -15.02
N LEU A 276 -9.79 11.18 -15.98
CA LEU A 276 -9.12 10.37 -17.00
C LEU A 276 -8.09 11.20 -17.78
N ASP A 277 -8.46 12.42 -18.18
CA ASP A 277 -7.57 13.33 -18.92
C ASP A 277 -6.36 13.77 -18.08
N SER A 278 -6.51 13.87 -16.74
CA SER A 278 -5.42 14.20 -15.83
C SER A 278 -4.39 13.07 -15.68
N PHE A 279 -4.72 11.84 -16.06
CA PHE A 279 -3.87 10.65 -15.93
C PHE A 279 -3.25 10.18 -17.27
N GLN A 280 -3.22 11.02 -18.31
CA GLN A 280 -2.74 10.62 -19.64
C GLN A 280 -1.21 10.42 -19.72
N ARG A 281 -0.43 11.07 -18.85
CA ARG A 281 1.01 10.89 -18.79
C ARG A 281 1.35 9.52 -18.21
N GLU A 282 2.24 8.78 -18.88
CA GLU A 282 2.77 7.53 -18.33
C GLU A 282 3.57 7.79 -17.05
N HIS A 283 3.53 6.87 -16.11
CA HIS A 283 4.23 6.96 -14.83
C HIS A 283 5.07 5.71 -14.52
N ASP A 284 6.01 5.86 -13.61
CA ASP A 284 7.03 4.85 -13.31
C ASP A 284 6.61 3.84 -12.22
N GLY A 285 5.33 3.77 -11.88
CA GLY A 285 4.82 2.96 -10.79
C GLY A 285 5.22 1.48 -10.85
N ALA A 286 5.14 0.86 -12.04
CA ALA A 286 5.54 -0.54 -12.22
C ALA A 286 7.00 -0.79 -11.84
N GLY A 287 7.90 0.12 -12.19
CA GLY A 287 9.33 0.06 -11.83
C GLY A 287 9.54 0.16 -10.31
N ILE A 288 8.76 1.01 -9.63
CA ILE A 288 8.81 1.19 -8.17
C ILE A 288 8.33 -0.10 -7.47
N LEU A 289 7.23 -0.71 -7.93
CA LEU A 289 6.75 -1.98 -7.41
C LEU A 289 7.76 -3.13 -7.64
N SER A 290 8.43 -3.15 -8.79
CA SER A 290 9.48 -4.11 -9.09
C SER A 290 10.71 -3.95 -8.17
N SER A 291 11.09 -2.70 -7.84
CA SER A 291 12.16 -2.41 -6.89
C SER A 291 11.81 -2.92 -5.48
N PHE A 292 10.57 -2.67 -5.02
CA PHE A 292 10.11 -3.20 -3.74
C PHE A 292 10.10 -4.73 -3.74
N ALA A 293 9.56 -5.37 -4.78
CA ALA A 293 9.56 -6.82 -4.91
C ALA A 293 10.97 -7.41 -4.89
N SER A 294 11.94 -6.75 -5.52
CA SER A 294 13.35 -7.16 -5.47
C SER A 294 13.89 -7.17 -4.04
N THR A 295 13.50 -6.19 -3.22
CA THR A 295 13.88 -6.17 -1.79
C THR A 295 13.26 -7.35 -1.04
N VAL A 296 11.99 -7.67 -1.28
CA VAL A 296 11.30 -8.83 -0.69
C VAL A 296 12.00 -10.14 -1.06
N LEU A 297 12.25 -10.34 -2.35
CA LEU A 297 12.88 -11.57 -2.86
C LEU A 297 14.30 -11.75 -2.33
N ASN A 298 15.07 -10.67 -2.21
CA ASN A 298 16.41 -10.71 -1.60
C ASN A 298 16.34 -11.08 -0.13
N ALA A 299 15.38 -10.54 0.64
CA ALA A 299 15.18 -10.92 2.04
C ALA A 299 14.81 -12.40 2.19
N CYS A 300 13.92 -12.93 1.32
CA CYS A 300 13.58 -14.35 1.28
C CYS A 300 14.80 -15.22 0.96
N PHE A 301 15.64 -14.80 0.02
CA PHE A 301 16.84 -15.54 -0.36
C PHE A 301 17.82 -15.62 0.81
N VAL A 302 18.13 -14.50 1.47
CA VAL A 302 19.03 -14.47 2.64
C VAL A 302 18.49 -15.34 3.78
N ARG A 303 17.18 -15.32 4.04
CA ARG A 303 16.57 -16.17 5.08
C ARG A 303 16.69 -17.65 4.75
N THR A 304 16.55 -18.04 3.48
CA THR A 304 16.54 -19.45 3.05
C THR A 304 17.94 -20.02 2.93
N PHE A 305 18.91 -19.25 2.47
CA PHE A 305 20.26 -19.74 2.11
C PHE A 305 21.39 -19.18 2.98
N GLY A 306 21.10 -18.23 3.89
CA GLY A 306 22.09 -17.55 4.74
C GLY A 306 22.83 -16.41 4.03
N ALA A 307 23.53 -15.59 4.82
CA ALA A 307 24.24 -14.41 4.32
C ALA A 307 25.56 -14.72 3.56
N ASP A 308 25.92 -15.97 3.44
CA ASP A 308 27.20 -16.45 2.85
C ASP A 308 27.05 -17.01 1.42
N ALA A 309 25.91 -16.74 0.73
CA ALA A 309 25.67 -17.20 -0.64
C ALA A 309 26.02 -16.14 -1.68
#